data_9bb7266e60a8aab8385cbc6240502de5
#
_entry.id   9bb7266e60a8aab8385cbc6240502de5
#
_cell.length_a   1.000
_cell.length_b   1.000
_cell.length_c   1.000
_cell.angle_alpha   90.00
_cell.angle_beta   90.00
_cell.angle_gamma   90.00
#
_symmetry.space_group_name_H-M   'P 1'
#
loop_
_entity.id
_entity.type
_entity.pdbx_description
1 polymer ?
#
loop_
_entity_poly.entity_id
_entity_poly.type
_entity_poly.pdbx_seq_one_letter_code
_entity_poly.pdbx_strand_id
1 'polypeptide(L)'
;MKRSCLSSSGLAALALLLALAAPGCRDEPARESDHVKRPTRPITEVLAEQAPRLMALPGVTAVGESALPDGTPCIKVYIRAKDRELERRIPRSIEGYVVVVDVSGEIRALPDSR
;
A
#
# COMPACT_ATOMS: atom_id res chain seq x y z
N MET A 1 -39.77 -25.25 60.07
CA MET A 1 -39.29 -25.31 59.53
C MET A 1 -38.64 -24.88 58.49
N LYS A 2 -38.25 -24.75 57.99
CA LYS A 2 -37.67 -24.53 57.21
C LYS A 2 -37.10 -24.11 56.28
N ARG A 3 -36.70 -23.95 55.79
CA ARG A 3 -36.15 -23.80 55.02
C ARG A 3 -35.60 -23.33 54.18
N SER A 4 -35.27 -23.19 53.73
CA SER A 4 -34.70 -23.00 53.07
C SER A 4 -34.23 -22.71 52.13
N CYS A 5 -33.95 -22.53 51.60
CA CYS A 5 -33.54 -22.37 50.71
C CYS A 5 -32.98 -21.84 49.91
N LEU A 6 -32.58 -21.77 49.56
CA LEU A 6 -31.97 -21.56 48.95
C LEU A 6 -31.38 -21.08 48.14
N SER A 7 -31.18 -20.86 47.77
CA SER A 7 -30.63 -20.47 47.20
C SER A 7 -29.93 -20.36 46.23
N SER A 8 -29.46 -20.69 45.97
CA SER A 8 -28.87 -20.97 45.06
C SER A 8 -28.73 -20.29 43.99
N SER A 9 -29.17 -19.98 43.76
CA SER A 9 -29.21 -19.30 42.77
C SER A 9 -28.25 -18.58 42.30
N GLY A 10 -27.78 -18.21 42.91
CA GLY A 10 -26.93 -17.35 42.41
C GLY A 10 -26.12 -17.69 41.44
N LEU A 11 -25.83 -18.52 41.55
CA LEU A 11 -24.91 -18.80 40.73
C LEU A 11 -25.02 -18.55 39.48
N ALA A 12 -25.75 -18.75 39.14
CA ALA A 12 -25.89 -18.66 37.85
C ALA A 12 -25.35 -17.52 37.31
N ALA A 13 -25.56 -16.75 37.89
CA ALA A 13 -25.21 -15.64 37.35
C ALA A 13 -24.01 -15.60 36.79
N LEU A 14 -23.42 -15.99 37.35
CA LEU A 14 -22.24 -15.80 36.93
C LEU A 14 -21.90 -16.02 35.74
N ALA A 15 -22.22 -16.80 35.35
CA ALA A 15 -21.81 -17.17 34.20
C ALA A 15 -21.75 -16.19 33.23
N LEU A 16 -22.51 -15.81 33.27
CA LEU A 16 -22.57 -15.03 32.30
C LEU A 16 -21.66 -14.23 32.01
N LEU A 17 -21.28 -13.84 32.65
CA LEU A 17 -20.52 -12.94 32.35
C LEU A 17 -19.61 -13.12 31.50
N LEU A 18 -19.21 -13.93 31.52
CA LEU A 18 -18.22 -14.08 30.83
C LEU A 18 -18.33 -13.81 29.58
N ALA A 19 -19.11 -13.99 29.23
CA ALA A 19 -19.24 -13.88 27.98
C ALA A 19 -18.64 -12.76 27.41
N LEU A 20 -18.85 -12.11 27.95
CA LEU A 20 -18.40 -11.08 27.41
C LEU A 20 -17.27 -10.91 27.02
N ALA A 21 -16.84 -11.32 27.31
CA ALA A 21 -15.65 -11.08 27.09
C ALA A 21 -15.32 -11.02 25.76
N ALA A 22 -15.53 -11.69 25.24
CA ALA A 22 -15.16 -11.76 24.04
C ALA A 22 -14.83 -10.79 23.24
N PRO A 23 -14.89 -10.05 23.27
CA PRO A 23 -14.65 -9.11 22.48
C PRO A 23 -13.63 -9.05 21.76
N GLY A 24 -13.05 -9.32 21.95
CA GLY A 24 -12.04 -9.12 21.41
C GLY A 24 -11.73 -9.00 20.16
N CYS A 25 -12.09 -9.60 19.51
CA CYS A 25 -11.72 -9.52 18.24
C CYS A 25 -12.07 -8.30 17.63
N ARG A 26 -11.40 -7.38 17.88
CA ARG A 26 -11.47 -6.37 17.13
C ARG A 26 -10.80 -6.73 15.96
N ASP A 27 -11.42 -7.04 15.09
CA ASP A 27 -10.93 -6.89 13.82
C ASP A 27 -10.76 -5.44 13.68
N GLU A 28 -9.67 -5.02 13.96
CA GLU A 28 -9.30 -3.81 13.43
C GLU A 28 -9.49 -3.97 11.98
N PRO A 29 -10.30 -3.17 11.41
CA PRO A 29 -10.40 -3.23 10.00
C PRO A 29 -9.00 -3.04 9.60
N ALA A 30 -8.48 -4.02 9.10
CA ALA A 30 -7.23 -3.94 8.52
C ALA A 30 -7.35 -2.74 7.67
N ARG A 31 -6.71 -1.75 8.04
CA ARG A 31 -6.63 -0.63 7.23
C ARG A 31 -6.35 -1.23 5.95
N GLU A 32 -7.23 -1.00 5.07
CA GLU A 32 -7.04 -1.51 3.83
C GLU A 32 -5.64 -1.42 3.59
N SER A 33 -5.01 -2.40 3.93
CA SER A 33 -3.76 -2.60 3.39
C SER A 33 -4.19 -2.71 2.00
N ASP A 34 -3.93 -1.74 1.30
CA ASP A 34 -3.94 -1.88 -0.09
C ASP A 34 -3.49 -3.26 -0.26
N HIS A 35 -4.36 -4.09 -0.67
CA HIS A 35 -3.94 -5.40 -1.04
C HIS A 35 -2.90 -5.15 -2.10
N VAL A 36 -1.73 -4.97 -1.64
CA VAL A 36 -0.61 -4.92 -2.55
C VAL A 36 -0.63 -6.31 -3.09
N LYS A 37 -1.34 -6.45 -4.15
CA LYS A 37 -1.41 -7.69 -4.86
C LYS A 37 0.03 -8.03 -5.11
N ARG A 38 0.45 -9.12 -4.54
CA ARG A 38 1.84 -9.54 -4.72
C ARG A 38 2.11 -9.61 -6.20
N PRO A 39 3.22 -9.04 -6.63
CA PRO A 39 3.55 -9.08 -8.04
C PRO A 39 3.61 -10.51 -8.50
N THR A 40 2.97 -10.80 -9.58
CA THR A 40 2.97 -12.13 -10.18
C THR A 40 3.94 -12.22 -11.34
N ARG A 41 4.42 -11.10 -11.83
CA ARG A 41 5.35 -11.02 -12.94
C ARG A 41 6.61 -10.27 -12.53
N PRO A 42 7.75 -10.56 -13.12
CA PRO A 42 8.98 -9.82 -12.83
C PRO A 42 8.82 -8.35 -13.17
N ILE A 43 9.45 -7.51 -12.39
CA ILE A 43 9.35 -6.06 -12.56
C ILE A 43 9.85 -5.62 -13.94
N THR A 44 10.83 -6.31 -14.49
CA THR A 44 11.39 -5.98 -15.80
C THR A 44 10.36 -6.14 -16.92
N GLU A 45 9.54 -7.16 -16.85
CA GLU A 45 8.49 -7.38 -17.84
C GLU A 45 7.38 -6.34 -17.70
N VAL A 46 6.97 -6.08 -16.48
CA VAL A 46 5.94 -5.11 -16.19
C VAL A 46 6.41 -3.73 -16.64
N LEU A 47 7.66 -3.41 -16.36
CA LEU A 47 8.24 -2.14 -16.74
C LEU A 47 8.32 -2.01 -18.28
N ALA A 48 8.77 -3.04 -18.96
CA ALA A 48 8.88 -3.01 -20.42
C ALA A 48 7.52 -2.76 -21.08
N GLU A 49 6.47 -3.26 -20.50
CA GLU A 49 5.12 -3.07 -21.03
C GLU A 49 4.53 -1.71 -20.68
N GLN A 50 4.79 -1.24 -19.48
CA GLN A 50 4.17 0.00 -18.99
C GLN A 50 4.99 1.25 -19.28
N ALA A 51 6.29 1.12 -19.46
CA ALA A 51 7.16 2.26 -19.71
C ALA A 51 6.70 3.11 -20.91
N PRO A 52 6.34 2.53 -22.05
CA PRO A 52 5.90 3.35 -23.18
C PRO A 52 4.67 4.18 -22.85
N ARG A 53 3.77 3.64 -22.06
CA ARG A 53 2.54 4.34 -21.66
C ARG A 53 2.84 5.50 -20.73
N LEU A 54 3.74 5.27 -19.78
CA LEU A 54 4.14 6.29 -18.81
C LEU A 54 4.96 7.38 -19.51
N MET A 55 5.84 7.00 -20.41
CA MET A 55 6.65 7.94 -21.18
C MET A 55 5.81 8.79 -22.15
N ALA A 56 4.63 8.33 -22.51
CA ALA A 56 3.74 9.09 -23.37
C ALA A 56 3.08 10.26 -22.63
N LEU A 57 3.13 10.27 -21.30
CA LEU A 57 2.57 11.37 -20.53
C LEU A 57 3.48 12.60 -20.64
N PRO A 58 2.91 13.78 -20.91
CA PRO A 58 3.72 14.99 -21.02
C PRO A 58 4.31 15.35 -19.66
N GLY A 59 5.60 15.56 -19.61
CA GLY A 59 6.30 15.89 -18.38
C GLY A 59 7.06 14.74 -17.74
N VAL A 60 6.84 13.52 -18.18
CA VAL A 60 7.63 12.37 -17.73
C VAL A 60 8.95 12.35 -18.49
N THR A 61 10.04 12.29 -17.76
CA THR A 61 11.38 12.29 -18.35
C THR A 61 12.01 10.92 -18.42
N ALA A 62 11.68 10.06 -17.47
CA ALA A 62 12.23 8.71 -17.45
C ALA A 62 11.37 7.82 -16.58
N VAL A 63 11.45 6.52 -16.84
CA VAL A 63 10.80 5.48 -16.02
C VAL A 63 11.80 4.36 -15.84
N GLY A 64 11.91 3.85 -14.64
CA GLY A 64 12.85 2.79 -14.34
C GLY A 64 12.48 2.00 -13.12
N GLU A 65 13.22 0.94 -12.89
CA GLU A 65 13.05 0.16 -11.67
C GLU A 65 13.92 0.73 -10.58
N SER A 66 13.49 0.59 -9.36
CA SER A 66 14.19 1.05 -8.18
C SER A 66 13.77 0.19 -6.99
N ALA A 67 14.26 0.53 -5.83
CA ALA A 67 13.89 -0.13 -4.60
C ALA A 67 13.54 0.89 -3.53
N LEU A 68 12.58 0.55 -2.72
CA LEU A 68 12.23 1.33 -1.55
C LEU A 68 13.32 1.17 -0.48
N PRO A 69 13.36 2.02 0.53
CA PRO A 69 14.36 1.92 1.60
C PRO A 69 14.39 0.56 2.28
N ASP A 70 13.28 -0.17 2.27
CA ASP A 70 13.20 -1.52 2.84
C ASP A 70 13.65 -2.62 1.88
N GLY A 71 14.06 -2.26 0.67
CA GLY A 71 14.50 -3.22 -0.35
C GLY A 71 13.40 -3.71 -1.27
N THR A 72 12.16 -3.30 -1.07
CA THR A 72 11.06 -3.73 -1.94
C THR A 72 11.20 -3.11 -3.32
N PRO A 73 11.16 -3.91 -4.38
CA PRO A 73 11.27 -3.36 -5.73
C PRO A 73 10.07 -2.46 -6.06
N CYS A 74 10.34 -1.36 -6.72
CA CYS A 74 9.31 -0.41 -7.11
C CYS A 74 9.61 0.18 -8.48
N ILE A 75 8.59 0.77 -9.07
CA ILE A 75 8.73 1.48 -10.36
C ILE A 75 8.89 2.97 -10.04
N LYS A 76 9.94 3.55 -10.55
CA LYS A 76 10.21 4.97 -10.31
C LYS A 76 9.96 5.74 -11.60
N VAL A 77 9.13 6.77 -11.47
CA VAL A 77 8.78 7.64 -12.60
C VAL A 77 9.39 9.02 -12.32
N TYR A 78 10.22 9.48 -13.21
CA TYR A 78 10.84 10.79 -13.11
C TYR A 78 10.07 11.81 -13.92
N ILE A 79 9.74 12.92 -13.30
CA ILE A 79 9.02 14.00 -13.96
C ILE A 79 9.87 15.26 -13.97
N ARG A 80 9.66 16.10 -14.97
CA ARG A 80 10.46 17.32 -15.15
C ARG A 80 10.23 18.31 -14.02
N ALA A 81 9.00 18.49 -13.63
CA ALA A 81 8.61 19.42 -12.59
C ALA A 81 7.40 18.88 -11.84
N LYS A 82 7.22 19.35 -10.64
CA LYS A 82 6.10 18.91 -9.83
C LYS A 82 4.80 19.40 -10.45
N ASP A 83 3.96 18.49 -10.82
CA ASP A 83 2.69 18.76 -11.46
C ASP A 83 1.63 17.80 -10.91
N ARG A 84 0.68 18.35 -10.19
CA ARG A 84 -0.38 17.55 -9.56
C ARG A 84 -1.29 16.86 -10.58
N GLU A 85 -1.49 17.47 -11.73
CA GLU A 85 -2.30 16.87 -12.77
C GLU A 85 -1.61 15.63 -13.34
N LEU A 86 -0.31 15.76 -13.57
CA LEU A 86 0.49 14.66 -14.06
C LEU A 86 0.55 13.55 -13.02
N GLU A 87 0.77 13.88 -11.75
CA GLU A 87 0.81 12.90 -10.67
C GLU A 87 -0.48 12.11 -10.56
N ARG A 88 -1.63 12.75 -10.82
CA ARG A 88 -2.93 12.05 -10.81
C ARG A 88 -3.09 11.07 -11.95
N ARG A 89 -2.41 11.31 -13.05
CA ARG A 89 -2.47 10.42 -14.22
C ARG A 89 -1.55 9.23 -14.07
N ILE A 90 -0.56 9.34 -13.22
CA ILE A 90 0.37 8.25 -12.95
C ILE A 90 -0.27 7.35 -11.89
N PRO A 91 -0.43 6.05 -12.18
CA PRO A 91 -1.02 5.14 -11.20
C PRO A 91 -0.07 4.97 -10.01
N ARG A 92 -0.64 4.77 -8.86
CA ARG A 92 0.16 4.59 -7.62
C ARG A 92 0.75 3.20 -7.50
N SER A 93 0.21 2.27 -8.24
CA SER A 93 0.73 0.90 -8.28
C SER A 93 0.42 0.27 -9.61
N ILE A 94 1.30 -0.58 -10.06
CA ILE A 94 1.16 -1.32 -11.31
C ILE A 94 1.48 -2.78 -11.04
N GLU A 95 0.50 -3.64 -11.23
CA GLU A 95 0.63 -5.09 -11.05
C GLU A 95 1.29 -5.51 -9.72
N GLY A 96 1.02 -4.76 -8.66
CA GLY A 96 1.56 -5.06 -7.34
C GLY A 96 2.87 -4.35 -7.01
N TYR A 97 3.43 -3.62 -7.92
CA TYR A 97 4.60 -2.79 -7.66
C TYR A 97 4.17 -1.36 -7.35
N VAL A 98 4.76 -0.79 -6.33
CA VAL A 98 4.50 0.59 -5.95
C VAL A 98 5.15 1.51 -6.98
N VAL A 99 4.45 2.55 -7.37
CA VAL A 99 4.99 3.56 -8.27
C VAL A 99 5.37 4.80 -7.45
N VAL A 100 6.62 5.19 -7.55
CA VAL A 100 7.15 6.37 -6.85
C VAL A 100 7.44 7.44 -7.89
N VAL A 101 6.90 8.61 -7.67
CA VAL A 101 7.15 9.75 -8.56
C VAL A 101 8.22 10.64 -7.95
N ASP A 102 9.22 10.95 -8.73
CA ASP A 102 10.34 11.79 -8.29
C ASP A 102 10.57 12.91 -9.31
N VAL A 103 10.99 14.05 -8.84
CA VAL A 103 11.24 15.20 -9.70
C VAL A 103 12.72 15.23 -10.07
N SER A 104 13.02 14.95 -11.32
CA SER A 104 14.40 14.94 -11.80
C SER A 104 14.89 16.30 -12.29
N GLY A 105 13.96 17.21 -12.53
CA GLY A 105 14.32 18.45 -13.17
C GLY A 105 14.53 18.25 -14.67
N GLU A 106 15.08 19.23 -15.30
CA GLU A 106 15.38 19.18 -16.70
C GLU A 106 16.70 18.44 -16.94
N ILE A 107 16.62 17.39 -17.72
CA ILE A 107 17.82 16.63 -18.06
C ILE A 107 18.52 17.35 -19.21
N ARG A 108 19.68 17.88 -18.95
CA ARG A 108 20.51 18.49 -19.97
C ARG A 108 21.71 17.62 -20.20
N ALA A 109 22.00 17.40 -21.46
CA ALA A 109 23.24 16.73 -21.82
C ALA A 109 24.40 17.65 -21.42
N LEU A 110 25.40 17.08 -20.79
CA LEU A 110 26.62 17.83 -20.51
C LEU A 110 27.25 18.19 -21.84
N PRO A 111 27.72 19.42 -21.98
CA PRO A 111 28.43 19.78 -23.18
C PRO A 111 29.68 18.93 -23.26
N ASP A 112 29.89 18.40 -24.44
CA ASP A 112 31.04 17.55 -24.72
C ASP A 112 32.29 18.38 -24.43
N SER A 113 32.98 18.05 -23.37
CA SER A 113 34.23 18.76 -23.05
C SER A 113 35.35 18.11 -23.86
N ARG A 114 35.53 18.60 -25.01
CA ARG A 114 36.75 18.32 -25.77
C ARG A 114 37.71 19.46 -25.64
#